data_2ce5adc94683ac4b8bc0636dae522193
#
_entry.id   2ce5adc94683ac4b8bc0636dae522193
#
_cell.length_a   1.000
_cell.length_b   1.000
_cell.length_c   1.000
_cell.angle_alpha   90.00
_cell.angle_beta   90.00
_cell.angle_gamma   90.00
#
_symmetry.space_group_name_H-M   'P 1'
#
loop_
_entity.id
_entity.type
_entity.pdbx_description
1 polymer ?
#
loop_
_entity_poly.entity_id
_entity_poly.type
_entity_poly.pdbx_seq_one_letter_code
_entity_poly.pdbx_strand_id
1 'polypeptide(L)'
;MSPLPADARLQRVRTVRAELHASGPKRRRPFEGDFERVALPEADGDVLRDLLVAHGARTVIEVGLAYGSSALAIGEALCVTGGTDASHIVIDPFQATAYDDVGRDAIVAAGLADRTTFIDEVSSIALARLAHEGFSADAAFVDGSHRFHEVFVDLYFLRKLVRPGGLIVLDDAAWPSVATAVRYFDLNLGWQAVTVGGRLTARRLPDQPLEPSFTDFKPF
;
A
#
# COMPACT_ATOMS: atom_id res chain seq x y z
N MET A 1 -0.86 -7.26 -26.70
CA MET A 1 -0.68 -8.63 -26.18
C MET A 1 -1.98 -9.01 -25.48
N SER A 2 -2.48 -10.23 -25.66
CA SER A 2 -3.66 -10.69 -24.90
C SER A 2 -3.33 -10.78 -23.41
N PRO A 3 -4.28 -10.47 -22.52
CA PRO A 3 -4.05 -10.59 -21.08
C PRO A 3 -3.75 -12.04 -20.68
N LEU A 4 -2.87 -12.20 -19.69
CA LEU A 4 -2.54 -13.53 -19.16
C LEU A 4 -3.77 -14.16 -18.48
N PRO A 5 -3.98 -15.48 -18.61
CA PRO A 5 -4.95 -16.19 -17.76
C PRO A 5 -4.67 -15.96 -16.27
N ALA A 6 -5.70 -15.94 -15.43
CA ALA A 6 -5.58 -15.60 -14.00
C ALA A 6 -4.56 -16.48 -13.26
N ASP A 7 -4.61 -17.80 -13.45
CA ASP A 7 -3.67 -18.72 -12.80
C ASP A 7 -2.22 -18.53 -13.28
N ALA A 8 -2.02 -18.26 -14.57
CA ALA A 8 -0.70 -17.97 -15.12
C ALA A 8 -0.13 -16.65 -14.59
N ARG A 9 -0.99 -15.62 -14.40
CA ARG A 9 -0.60 -14.36 -13.82
C ARG A 9 -0.21 -14.54 -12.35
N LEU A 10 -1.03 -15.21 -11.56
CA LEU A 10 -0.74 -15.50 -10.14
C LEU A 10 0.59 -16.21 -9.98
N GLN A 11 0.84 -17.26 -10.78
CA GLN A 11 2.12 -17.98 -10.74
C GLN A 11 3.29 -17.07 -11.10
N ARG A 12 3.12 -16.18 -12.09
CA ARG A 12 4.18 -15.25 -12.49
C ARG A 12 4.49 -14.24 -11.38
N VAL A 13 3.48 -13.68 -10.71
CA VAL A 13 3.67 -12.78 -9.56
C VAL A 13 4.47 -13.49 -8.47
N ARG A 14 4.10 -14.70 -8.10
CA ARG A 14 4.83 -15.51 -7.10
C ARG A 14 6.28 -15.75 -7.48
N THR A 15 6.54 -16.06 -8.74
CA THR A 15 7.91 -16.28 -9.24
C THR A 15 8.74 -15.01 -9.11
N VAL A 16 8.22 -13.87 -9.59
CA VAL A 16 8.94 -12.57 -9.52
C VAL A 16 9.17 -12.14 -8.08
N ARG A 17 8.17 -12.34 -7.20
CA ARG A 17 8.29 -12.03 -5.78
C ARG A 17 9.37 -12.87 -5.09
N ALA A 18 9.38 -14.19 -5.33
CA ALA A 18 10.41 -15.09 -4.80
C ALA A 18 11.82 -14.73 -5.32
N GLU A 19 11.95 -14.42 -6.63
CA GLU A 19 13.22 -13.97 -7.21
C GLU A 19 13.72 -12.67 -6.58
N LEU A 20 12.82 -11.69 -6.35
CA LEU A 20 13.17 -10.43 -5.72
C LEU A 20 13.72 -10.63 -4.30
N HIS A 21 13.08 -11.47 -3.49
CA HIS A 21 13.55 -11.75 -2.13
C HIS A 21 14.84 -12.59 -2.09
N ALA A 22 14.99 -13.56 -3.01
CA ALA A 22 16.17 -14.42 -3.04
C ALA A 22 17.43 -13.75 -3.58
N SER A 23 17.28 -12.81 -4.53
CA SER A 23 18.41 -12.27 -5.31
C SER A 23 18.53 -10.75 -5.24
N GLY A 24 17.59 -10.08 -4.56
CA GLY A 24 17.49 -8.64 -4.56
C GLY A 24 17.01 -8.06 -5.91
N PRO A 25 16.90 -6.73 -6.01
CA PRO A 25 16.41 -6.06 -7.20
C PRO A 25 17.39 -6.13 -8.36
N LYS A 26 16.88 -6.37 -9.57
CA LYS A 26 17.66 -6.31 -10.82
C LYS A 26 17.87 -4.85 -11.23
N ARG A 27 19.04 -4.29 -10.95
CA ARG A 27 19.37 -2.88 -11.19
C ARG A 27 20.07 -2.67 -12.51
N ARG A 28 19.84 -1.50 -13.11
CA ARG A 28 20.52 -1.05 -14.34
C ARG A 28 21.87 -0.39 -14.04
N ARG A 29 22.08 0.12 -12.83
CA ARG A 29 23.28 0.81 -12.37
C ARG A 29 23.86 0.14 -11.13
N PRO A 30 25.20 0.10 -10.96
CA PRO A 30 25.80 -0.30 -9.69
C PRO A 30 25.30 0.64 -8.59
N PHE A 31 24.77 0.09 -7.53
CA PHE A 31 24.30 0.84 -6.38
C PHE A 31 24.54 -0.01 -5.14
N GLU A 32 25.17 0.57 -4.13
CA GLU A 32 25.20 -0.03 -2.79
C GLU A 32 23.80 0.11 -2.22
N GLY A 33 23.03 -0.97 -2.37
CA GLY A 33 21.62 -0.93 -2.03
C GLY A 33 21.36 -1.24 -0.58
N ASP A 34 20.28 -0.68 -0.12
CA ASP A 34 19.71 -0.90 1.19
C ASP A 34 18.42 -1.76 1.09
N PHE A 35 18.37 -2.64 0.09
CA PHE A 35 17.19 -3.46 -0.21
C PHE A 35 16.66 -4.17 1.04
N GLU A 36 17.52 -4.86 1.78
CA GLU A 36 17.13 -5.60 2.99
C GLU A 36 16.57 -4.69 4.10
N ARG A 37 16.96 -3.41 4.09
CA ARG A 37 16.50 -2.43 5.08
C ARG A 37 15.20 -1.75 4.67
N VAL A 38 15.01 -1.53 3.36
CA VAL A 38 13.90 -0.75 2.81
C VAL A 38 12.74 -1.63 2.36
N ALA A 39 13.03 -2.82 1.82
CA ALA A 39 12.01 -3.71 1.31
C ALA A 39 11.15 -4.29 2.45
N LEU A 40 9.85 -4.39 2.21
CA LEU A 40 8.95 -5.16 3.07
C LEU A 40 9.44 -6.62 3.11
N PRO A 41 9.76 -7.21 4.28
CA PRO A 41 10.16 -8.61 4.40
C PRO A 41 9.13 -9.56 3.80
N GLU A 42 9.58 -10.69 3.27
CA GLU A 42 8.70 -11.66 2.60
C GLU A 42 7.55 -12.13 3.51
N ALA A 43 7.86 -12.41 4.78
CA ALA A 43 6.85 -12.85 5.76
C ALA A 43 5.79 -11.77 6.04
N ASP A 44 6.19 -10.49 6.13
CA ASP A 44 5.24 -9.38 6.30
C ASP A 44 4.44 -9.12 5.02
N GLY A 45 5.05 -9.32 3.85
CA GLY A 45 4.33 -9.33 2.58
C GLY A 45 3.29 -10.45 2.49
N ASP A 46 3.55 -11.63 3.06
CA ASP A 46 2.57 -12.71 3.15
C ASP A 46 1.39 -12.31 4.06
N VAL A 47 1.67 -11.67 5.19
CA VAL A 47 0.63 -11.12 6.08
C VAL A 47 -0.22 -10.08 5.36
N LEU A 48 0.39 -9.16 4.62
CA LEU A 48 -0.31 -8.14 3.82
C LEU A 48 -1.21 -8.80 2.78
N ARG A 49 -0.67 -9.73 1.99
CA ARG A 49 -1.43 -10.49 0.99
C ARG A 49 -2.64 -11.19 1.60
N ASP A 50 -2.43 -11.94 2.67
CA ASP A 50 -3.48 -12.76 3.29
C ASP A 50 -4.58 -11.88 3.91
N LEU A 51 -4.21 -10.74 4.50
CA LEU A 51 -5.15 -9.75 5.00
C LEU A 51 -6.03 -9.17 3.89
N LEU A 52 -5.43 -8.77 2.77
CA LEU A 52 -6.15 -8.23 1.61
C LEU A 52 -7.07 -9.29 0.97
N VAL A 53 -6.61 -10.55 0.89
CA VAL A 53 -7.42 -11.67 0.40
C VAL A 53 -8.61 -11.92 1.33
N ALA A 54 -8.39 -11.99 2.64
CA ALA A 54 -9.46 -12.20 3.62
C ALA A 54 -10.48 -11.06 3.61
N HIS A 55 -10.03 -9.83 3.33
CA HIS A 55 -10.91 -8.66 3.17
C HIS A 55 -11.66 -8.64 1.83
N GLY A 56 -11.24 -9.42 0.84
CA GLY A 56 -11.79 -9.42 -0.51
C GLY A 56 -11.46 -8.13 -1.29
N ALA A 57 -10.31 -7.51 -1.01
CA ALA A 57 -9.91 -6.25 -1.64
C ALA A 57 -9.69 -6.43 -3.14
N ARG A 58 -10.26 -5.51 -3.95
CA ARG A 58 -10.11 -5.46 -5.41
C ARG A 58 -9.42 -4.21 -5.89
N THR A 59 -9.54 -3.13 -5.13
CA THR A 59 -8.89 -1.86 -5.42
C THR A 59 -8.04 -1.46 -4.22
N VAL A 60 -6.74 -1.30 -4.43
CA VAL A 60 -5.77 -0.96 -3.37
C VAL A 60 -4.97 0.27 -3.78
N ILE A 61 -4.81 1.21 -2.84
CA ILE A 61 -3.87 2.33 -2.96
C ILE A 61 -2.62 1.98 -2.17
N GLU A 62 -1.45 2.15 -2.77
CA GLU A 62 -0.14 2.00 -2.14
C GLU A 62 0.59 3.34 -2.14
N VAL A 63 1.05 3.78 -0.98
CA VAL A 63 1.91 4.95 -0.80
C VAL A 63 3.30 4.48 -0.44
N GLY A 64 4.26 4.69 -1.37
CA GLY A 64 5.61 4.15 -1.30
C GLY A 64 5.73 2.80 -2.00
N LEU A 65 6.53 2.75 -3.07
CA LEU A 65 6.79 1.55 -3.87
C LEU A 65 8.19 0.97 -3.61
N ALA A 66 9.16 1.87 -3.46
CA ALA A 66 10.57 1.49 -3.32
C ALA A 66 11.00 0.41 -4.35
N TYR A 67 11.34 -0.79 -3.87
CA TYR A 67 11.74 -1.92 -4.71
C TYR A 67 10.60 -2.82 -5.18
N GLY A 68 9.35 -2.53 -4.79
CA GLY A 68 8.16 -3.25 -5.24
C GLY A 68 7.81 -4.52 -4.47
N SER A 69 8.43 -4.78 -3.31
CA SER A 69 8.16 -5.98 -2.51
C SER A 69 6.72 -6.04 -2.00
N SER A 70 6.21 -4.94 -1.46
CA SER A 70 4.81 -4.79 -1.05
C SER A 70 3.85 -4.84 -2.24
N ALA A 71 4.20 -4.15 -3.34
CA ALA A 71 3.40 -4.13 -4.56
C ALA A 71 3.19 -5.52 -5.16
N LEU A 72 4.21 -6.40 -5.10
CA LEU A 72 4.08 -7.79 -5.55
C LEU A 72 3.17 -8.60 -4.63
N ALA A 73 3.21 -8.38 -3.30
CA ALA A 73 2.31 -9.02 -2.35
C ALA A 73 0.84 -8.55 -2.56
N ILE A 74 0.64 -7.25 -2.76
CA ILE A 74 -0.67 -6.68 -3.12
C ILE A 74 -1.14 -7.25 -4.46
N GLY A 75 -0.27 -7.29 -5.48
CA GLY A 75 -0.57 -7.87 -6.78
C GLY A 75 -0.98 -9.34 -6.72
N GLU A 76 -0.34 -10.13 -5.84
CA GLU A 76 -0.72 -11.52 -5.58
C GLU A 76 -2.14 -11.59 -4.98
N ALA A 77 -2.45 -10.76 -3.98
CA ALA A 77 -3.80 -10.68 -3.40
C ALA A 77 -4.84 -10.32 -4.46
N LEU A 78 -4.58 -9.30 -5.27
CA LEU A 78 -5.48 -8.83 -6.32
C LEU A 78 -5.70 -9.87 -7.44
N CYS A 79 -4.73 -10.74 -7.70
CA CYS A 79 -4.93 -11.88 -8.60
C CYS A 79 -5.93 -12.90 -8.05
N VAL A 80 -5.99 -13.05 -6.72
CA VAL A 80 -6.92 -13.97 -6.05
C VAL A 80 -8.32 -13.38 -5.93
N THR A 81 -8.44 -12.10 -5.56
CA THR A 81 -9.74 -11.50 -5.19
C THR A 81 -10.44 -10.76 -6.33
N GLY A 82 -9.68 -10.16 -7.25
CA GLY A 82 -10.18 -9.10 -8.11
C GLY A 82 -10.64 -9.51 -9.51
N GLY A 83 -10.34 -10.73 -9.96
CA GLY A 83 -10.69 -11.13 -11.33
C GLY A 83 -10.15 -10.14 -12.37
N THR A 84 -11.02 -9.65 -13.28
CA THR A 84 -10.66 -8.64 -14.30
C THR A 84 -10.69 -7.21 -13.78
N ASP A 85 -11.35 -6.95 -12.67
CA ASP A 85 -11.66 -5.61 -12.17
C ASP A 85 -10.68 -5.14 -11.08
N ALA A 86 -9.62 -5.91 -10.85
CA ALA A 86 -8.58 -5.55 -9.88
C ALA A 86 -7.82 -4.29 -10.32
N SER A 87 -7.59 -3.38 -9.39
CA SER A 87 -6.87 -2.13 -9.62
C SER A 87 -5.88 -1.85 -8.48
N HIS A 88 -4.68 -1.48 -8.84
CA HIS A 88 -3.62 -1.06 -7.93
C HIS A 88 -3.14 0.34 -8.28
N ILE A 89 -3.35 1.29 -7.38
CA ILE A 89 -2.83 2.66 -7.52
C ILE A 89 -1.56 2.75 -6.70
N VAL A 90 -0.46 3.05 -7.34
CA VAL A 90 0.87 3.16 -6.72
C VAL A 90 1.34 4.61 -6.79
N ILE A 91 1.63 5.20 -5.64
CA ILE A 91 2.08 6.59 -5.51
C ILE A 91 3.52 6.59 -4.98
N ASP A 92 4.47 6.96 -5.83
CA ASP A 92 5.88 7.09 -5.46
C ASP A 92 6.61 8.06 -6.40
N PRO A 93 7.02 9.25 -5.93
CA PRO A 93 7.72 10.23 -6.75
C PRO A 93 9.21 9.91 -6.99
N PHE A 94 9.75 8.88 -6.33
CA PHE A 94 11.19 8.64 -6.27
C PHE A 94 11.67 7.45 -7.12
N GLN A 95 10.79 6.79 -7.86
CA GLN A 95 11.13 5.60 -8.62
C GLN A 95 12.31 5.82 -9.57
N ALA A 96 12.25 6.84 -10.42
CA ALA A 96 13.31 7.13 -11.37
C ALA A 96 14.59 7.68 -10.71
N THR A 97 14.49 8.38 -9.58
CA THR A 97 15.61 9.12 -8.98
C THR A 97 16.34 8.34 -7.89
N ALA A 98 15.61 7.58 -7.05
CA ALA A 98 16.16 6.85 -5.93
C ALA A 98 16.21 5.32 -6.16
N TYR A 99 15.28 4.77 -6.96
CA TYR A 99 15.11 3.32 -7.09
C TYR A 99 15.37 2.77 -8.49
N ASP A 100 15.86 3.60 -9.45
CA ASP A 100 16.21 3.18 -10.82
C ASP A 100 15.05 2.46 -11.55
N ASP A 101 13.80 2.83 -11.22
CA ASP A 101 12.54 2.22 -11.69
C ASP A 101 12.38 0.73 -11.38
N VAL A 102 13.15 0.19 -10.47
CA VAL A 102 13.17 -1.26 -10.17
C VAL A 102 11.80 -1.77 -9.69
N GLY A 103 11.09 -1.00 -8.86
CA GLY A 103 9.75 -1.38 -8.39
C GLY A 103 8.75 -1.49 -9.55
N ARG A 104 8.81 -0.57 -10.50
CA ARG A 104 7.99 -0.61 -11.73
C ARG A 104 8.36 -1.79 -12.62
N ASP A 105 9.67 -2.01 -12.82
CA ASP A 105 10.16 -3.13 -13.61
C ASP A 105 9.71 -4.48 -13.00
N ALA A 106 9.67 -4.60 -11.67
CA ALA A 106 9.16 -5.79 -10.98
C ALA A 106 7.65 -6.01 -11.24
N ILE A 107 6.83 -4.95 -11.19
CA ILE A 107 5.40 -5.01 -11.50
C ILE A 107 5.17 -5.41 -12.97
N VAL A 108 5.92 -4.84 -13.90
CA VAL A 108 5.86 -5.21 -15.33
C VAL A 108 6.30 -6.65 -15.52
N ALA A 109 7.40 -7.08 -14.91
CA ALA A 109 7.88 -8.46 -14.97
C ALA A 109 6.87 -9.45 -14.41
N ALA A 110 6.11 -9.07 -13.38
CA ALA A 110 5.04 -9.87 -12.79
C ALA A 110 3.77 -9.94 -13.66
N GLY A 111 3.68 -9.15 -14.74
CA GLY A 111 2.49 -9.10 -15.62
C GLY A 111 1.30 -8.37 -14.98
N LEU A 112 1.58 -7.37 -14.14
CA LEU A 112 0.59 -6.57 -13.41
C LEU A 112 0.39 -5.17 -13.99
N ALA A 113 1.14 -4.78 -15.03
CA ALA A 113 1.12 -3.42 -15.57
C ALA A 113 -0.26 -2.96 -16.07
N ASP A 114 -1.08 -3.89 -16.55
CA ASP A 114 -2.45 -3.62 -17.03
C ASP A 114 -3.46 -3.34 -15.90
N ARG A 115 -3.06 -3.53 -14.64
CA ARG A 115 -3.87 -3.33 -13.43
C ARG A 115 -3.28 -2.31 -12.48
N THR A 116 -2.10 -1.77 -12.82
CA THR A 116 -1.38 -0.83 -11.97
C THR A 116 -1.33 0.54 -12.62
N THR A 117 -1.74 1.54 -11.87
CA THR A 117 -1.58 2.95 -12.25
C THR A 117 -0.47 3.54 -11.38
N PHE A 118 0.59 4.02 -12.02
CA PHE A 118 1.70 4.70 -11.32
C PHE A 118 1.46 6.21 -11.31
N ILE A 119 1.63 6.82 -10.15
CA ILE A 119 1.50 8.26 -9.94
C ILE A 119 2.83 8.78 -9.39
N ASP A 120 3.55 9.56 -10.22
CA ASP A 120 4.88 10.13 -9.93
C ASP A 120 4.76 11.49 -9.22
N GLU A 121 3.92 11.55 -8.20
CA GLU A 121 3.66 12.75 -7.41
C GLU A 121 3.84 12.45 -5.93
N VAL A 122 4.11 13.47 -5.13
CA VAL A 122 4.06 13.32 -3.67
C VAL A 122 2.63 12.95 -3.23
N SER A 123 2.54 12.07 -2.26
CA SER A 123 1.26 11.48 -1.81
C SER A 123 0.21 12.53 -1.43
N SER A 124 0.62 13.62 -0.79
CA SER A 124 -0.27 14.71 -0.39
C SER A 124 -0.98 15.40 -1.56
N ILE A 125 -0.40 15.41 -2.76
CA ILE A 125 -1.02 15.95 -3.99
C ILE A 125 -1.83 14.87 -4.68
N ALA A 126 -1.25 13.68 -4.87
CA ALA A 126 -1.88 12.57 -5.55
C ALA A 126 -3.18 12.13 -4.86
N LEU A 127 -3.14 11.93 -3.53
CA LEU A 127 -4.31 11.52 -2.76
C LEU A 127 -5.40 12.59 -2.72
N ALA A 128 -5.00 13.88 -2.64
CA ALA A 128 -5.96 14.99 -2.70
C ALA A 128 -6.69 15.03 -4.05
N ARG A 129 -5.97 14.82 -5.14
CA ARG A 129 -6.54 14.77 -6.49
C ARG A 129 -7.48 13.56 -6.66
N LEU A 130 -7.07 12.37 -6.25
CA LEU A 130 -7.92 11.17 -6.27
C LEU A 130 -9.21 11.39 -5.46
N ALA A 131 -9.12 12.03 -4.28
CA ALA A 131 -10.29 12.35 -3.47
C ALA A 131 -11.22 13.36 -4.16
N HIS A 132 -10.68 14.36 -4.85
CA HIS A 132 -11.45 15.32 -5.63
C HIS A 132 -12.17 14.65 -6.81
N GLU A 133 -11.53 13.68 -7.45
CA GLU A 133 -12.08 12.89 -8.56
C GLU A 133 -13.12 11.85 -8.12
N GLY A 134 -13.33 11.68 -6.81
CA GLY A 134 -14.29 10.71 -6.26
C GLY A 134 -13.80 9.26 -6.35
N PHE A 135 -12.48 9.04 -6.41
CA PHE A 135 -11.91 7.69 -6.41
C PHE A 135 -12.24 6.95 -5.11
N SER A 136 -12.45 5.63 -5.21
CA SER A 136 -12.72 4.79 -4.04
C SER A 136 -11.91 3.50 -4.09
N ALA A 137 -11.37 3.09 -2.95
CA ALA A 137 -10.59 1.87 -2.77
C ALA A 137 -11.16 0.98 -1.66
N ASP A 138 -10.86 -0.31 -1.72
CA ASP A 138 -11.20 -1.27 -0.66
C ASP A 138 -10.20 -1.21 0.51
N ALA A 139 -8.93 -0.96 0.16
CA ALA A 139 -7.85 -0.88 1.14
C ALA A 139 -6.75 0.08 0.69
N ALA A 140 -5.91 0.48 1.64
CA ALA A 140 -4.66 1.17 1.38
C ALA A 140 -3.50 0.55 2.15
N PHE A 141 -2.30 0.61 1.57
CA PHE A 141 -1.03 0.30 2.23
C PHE A 141 -0.16 1.54 2.27
N VAL A 142 0.40 1.87 3.44
CA VAL A 142 1.17 3.09 3.68
C VAL A 142 2.56 2.71 4.18
N ASP A 143 3.55 2.94 3.34
CA ASP A 143 4.98 2.70 3.59
C ASP A 143 5.85 3.74 2.85
N GLY A 144 5.41 4.99 2.85
CA GLY A 144 6.09 6.08 2.15
C GLY A 144 7.03 6.84 3.07
N SER A 145 6.57 7.95 3.62
CA SER A 145 7.32 8.76 4.57
C SER A 145 6.96 8.39 6.01
N HIS A 146 7.97 8.39 6.88
CA HIS A 146 7.76 8.14 8.31
C HIS A 146 7.70 9.45 9.14
N ARG A 147 7.61 10.61 8.47
CA ARG A 147 7.44 11.90 9.15
C ARG A 147 5.98 12.09 9.55
N PHE A 148 5.75 12.46 10.80
CA PHE A 148 4.40 12.62 11.36
C PHE A 148 3.43 13.39 10.44
N HIS A 149 3.84 14.56 9.95
CA HIS A 149 2.95 15.41 9.15
C HIS A 149 2.61 14.81 7.79
N GLU A 150 3.51 14.05 7.17
CA GLU A 150 3.27 13.38 5.90
C GLU A 150 2.34 12.18 6.09
N VAL A 151 2.63 11.32 7.07
CA VAL A 151 1.74 10.20 7.43
C VAL A 151 0.35 10.70 7.82
N PHE A 152 0.27 11.78 8.61
CA PHE A 152 -1.02 12.33 9.02
C PHE A 152 -1.85 12.82 7.82
N VAL A 153 -1.22 13.49 6.87
CA VAL A 153 -1.88 13.96 5.64
C VAL A 153 -2.30 12.79 4.76
N ASP A 154 -1.47 11.75 4.62
CA ASP A 154 -1.81 10.54 3.89
C ASP A 154 -3.05 9.88 4.49
N LEU A 155 -3.07 9.66 5.81
CA LEU A 155 -4.21 9.07 6.51
C LEU A 155 -5.47 9.96 6.43
N TYR A 156 -5.32 11.29 6.44
CA TYR A 156 -6.42 12.23 6.26
C TYR A 156 -7.12 12.06 4.91
N PHE A 157 -6.37 11.88 3.83
CA PHE A 157 -6.97 11.64 2.52
C PHE A 157 -7.43 10.19 2.34
N LEU A 158 -6.66 9.22 2.83
CA LEU A 158 -7.01 7.81 2.72
C LEU A 158 -8.34 7.48 3.41
N ARG A 159 -8.68 8.16 4.53
CA ARG A 159 -10.01 7.99 5.14
C ARG A 159 -11.18 8.42 4.25
N LYS A 160 -10.92 9.23 3.23
CA LYS A 160 -11.92 9.68 2.26
C LYS A 160 -11.95 8.81 1.00
N LEU A 161 -10.85 8.14 0.72
CA LEU A 161 -10.63 7.29 -0.44
C LEU A 161 -10.98 5.83 -0.17
N VAL A 162 -10.65 5.35 1.02
CA VAL A 162 -11.00 3.98 1.43
C VAL A 162 -12.45 3.96 1.89
N ARG A 163 -13.23 3.06 1.28
CA ARG A 163 -14.66 2.92 1.58
C ARG A 163 -14.94 2.63 3.06
N PRO A 164 -16.12 2.93 3.56
CA PRO A 164 -16.56 2.48 4.89
C PRO A 164 -16.32 0.98 5.08
N GLY A 165 -15.83 0.59 6.26
CA GLY A 165 -15.45 -0.78 6.56
C GLY A 165 -14.18 -1.28 5.86
N GLY A 166 -13.53 -0.46 5.03
CA GLY A 166 -12.27 -0.79 4.35
C GLY A 166 -11.07 -0.81 5.29
N LEU A 167 -9.91 -1.17 4.76
CA LEU A 167 -8.68 -1.35 5.54
C LEU A 167 -7.61 -0.30 5.19
N ILE A 168 -6.90 0.17 6.21
CA ILE A 168 -5.62 0.87 6.06
C ILE A 168 -4.57 0.05 6.79
N VAL A 169 -3.55 -0.39 6.05
CA VAL A 169 -2.42 -1.16 6.56
C VAL A 169 -1.19 -0.26 6.53
N LEU A 170 -0.42 -0.25 7.59
CA LEU A 170 0.80 0.56 7.70
C LEU A 170 1.99 -0.32 8.05
N ASP A 171 3.12 -0.01 7.45
CA ASP A 171 4.43 -0.44 7.95
C ASP A 171 4.97 0.54 8.99
N ASP A 172 5.98 0.13 9.72
CA ASP A 172 6.73 0.95 10.69
C ASP A 172 5.88 1.68 11.75
N ALA A 173 4.71 1.16 12.09
CA ALA A 173 3.83 1.75 13.10
C ALA A 173 4.42 1.72 14.53
N ALA A 174 5.56 1.05 14.75
CA ALA A 174 6.32 1.15 15.98
C ALA A 174 7.08 2.49 16.13
N TRP A 175 7.27 3.22 15.01
CA TRP A 175 7.91 4.54 15.08
C TRP A 175 6.98 5.57 15.71
N PRO A 176 7.47 6.39 16.65
CA PRO A 176 6.60 7.33 17.38
C PRO A 176 5.83 8.30 16.51
N SER A 177 6.42 8.73 15.37
CA SER A 177 5.78 9.61 14.39
C SER A 177 4.57 8.95 13.72
N VAL A 178 4.71 7.69 13.29
CA VAL A 178 3.64 6.91 12.66
C VAL A 178 2.57 6.56 13.70
N ALA A 179 2.99 6.01 14.86
CA ALA A 179 2.08 5.67 15.96
C ALA A 179 1.22 6.86 16.41
N THR A 180 1.83 8.06 16.50
CA THR A 180 1.12 9.27 16.91
C THR A 180 0.10 9.69 15.87
N ALA A 181 0.44 9.62 14.57
CA ALA A 181 -0.51 9.93 13.52
C ALA A 181 -1.73 8.98 13.56
N VAL A 182 -1.51 7.66 13.63
CA VAL A 182 -2.57 6.65 13.72
C VAL A 182 -3.47 6.88 14.94
N ARG A 183 -2.87 7.21 16.10
CA ARG A 183 -3.61 7.44 17.35
C ARG A 183 -4.67 8.54 17.23
N TYR A 184 -4.42 9.60 16.46
CA TYR A 184 -5.45 10.61 16.21
C TYR A 184 -6.70 9.99 15.59
N PHE A 185 -6.55 9.17 14.55
CA PHE A 185 -7.67 8.55 13.85
C PHE A 185 -8.39 7.52 14.72
N ASP A 186 -7.65 6.75 15.51
CA ASP A 186 -8.22 5.81 16.48
C ASP A 186 -9.11 6.54 17.49
N LEU A 187 -8.61 7.61 18.10
CA LEU A 187 -9.29 8.32 19.17
C LEU A 187 -10.43 9.22 18.70
N ASN A 188 -10.29 9.85 17.53
CA ASN A 188 -11.21 10.89 17.06
C ASN A 188 -12.14 10.45 15.93
N LEU A 189 -11.76 9.41 15.18
CA LEU A 189 -12.51 8.94 14.01
C LEU A 189 -12.96 7.49 14.11
N GLY A 190 -12.77 6.87 15.28
CA GLY A 190 -13.31 5.53 15.57
C GLY A 190 -12.69 4.39 14.76
N TRP A 191 -11.44 4.57 14.30
CA TRP A 191 -10.73 3.48 13.62
C TRP A 191 -10.48 2.31 14.57
N GLN A 192 -10.66 1.11 14.08
CA GLN A 192 -10.55 -0.11 14.87
C GLN A 192 -9.29 -0.87 14.51
N ALA A 193 -8.49 -1.20 15.53
CA ALA A 193 -7.33 -2.05 15.34
C ALA A 193 -7.75 -3.44 14.85
N VAL A 194 -7.08 -3.91 13.79
CA VAL A 194 -7.18 -5.28 13.30
C VAL A 194 -5.91 -6.01 13.72
N THR A 195 -6.09 -7.17 14.36
CA THR A 195 -4.95 -7.99 14.75
C THR A 195 -4.30 -8.60 13.51
N VAL A 196 -3.03 -8.29 13.30
CA VAL A 196 -2.21 -8.82 12.22
C VAL A 196 -0.89 -9.34 12.77
N GLY A 197 -0.22 -10.22 12.05
CA GLY A 197 1.11 -10.71 12.41
C GLY A 197 2.23 -9.78 11.92
N GLY A 198 3.46 -10.12 12.28
CA GLY A 198 4.64 -9.38 11.81
C GLY A 198 4.74 -7.97 12.38
N ARG A 199 5.39 -7.09 11.62
CA ARG A 199 5.58 -5.67 11.99
C ARG A 199 4.45 -4.75 11.51
N LEU A 200 3.52 -5.27 10.73
CA LEU A 200 2.43 -4.50 10.16
C LEU A 200 1.39 -4.11 11.23
N THR A 201 0.76 -3.00 10.99
CA THR A 201 -0.41 -2.53 11.75
C THR A 201 -1.55 -2.30 10.78
N ALA A 202 -2.75 -2.74 11.14
CA ALA A 202 -3.93 -2.53 10.32
C ALA A 202 -5.07 -1.86 11.11
N ARG A 203 -5.82 -1.03 10.39
CA ARG A 203 -7.01 -0.37 10.90
C ARG A 203 -8.18 -0.60 9.96
N ARG A 204 -9.32 -0.96 10.53
CA ARG A 204 -10.58 -0.96 9.81
C ARG A 204 -11.28 0.37 10.04
N LEU A 205 -11.72 0.99 8.96
CA LEU A 205 -12.53 2.19 9.01
C LEU A 205 -13.94 1.85 9.51
N PRO A 206 -14.61 2.76 10.23
CA PRO A 206 -15.99 2.54 10.65
C PRO A 206 -16.91 2.40 9.43
N ASP A 207 -17.98 1.62 9.58
CA ASP A 207 -18.99 1.41 8.53
C ASP A 207 -19.78 2.71 8.23
N GLN A 208 -19.77 3.65 9.17
CA GLN A 208 -20.26 5.02 8.97
C GLN A 208 -19.14 6.01 9.29
N PRO A 209 -18.74 6.87 8.34
CA PRO A 209 -17.70 7.86 8.57
C PRO A 209 -18.06 8.77 9.75
N LEU A 210 -17.11 8.95 10.65
CA LEU A 210 -17.24 9.86 11.78
C LEU A 210 -16.48 11.16 11.48
N GLU A 211 -17.09 12.28 11.87
CA GLU A 211 -16.43 13.58 11.98
C GLU A 211 -16.53 14.03 13.43
N PRO A 212 -15.40 14.32 14.09
CA PRO A 212 -15.44 14.81 15.47
C PRO A 212 -16.11 16.17 15.53
N SER A 213 -16.87 16.43 16.60
CA SER A 213 -17.40 17.75 16.86
C SER A 213 -16.27 18.71 17.24
N PHE A 214 -16.50 20.01 17.13
CA PHE A 214 -15.51 21.03 17.53
C PHE A 214 -15.17 20.97 19.02
N THR A 215 -16.04 20.39 19.84
CA THR A 215 -15.92 20.35 21.32
C THR A 215 -15.42 19.02 21.85
N ASP A 216 -15.48 17.94 21.06
CA ASP A 216 -15.20 16.57 21.52
C ASP A 216 -13.84 16.06 21.05
N PHE A 217 -12.92 16.99 20.75
CA PHE A 217 -11.57 16.64 20.35
C PHE A 217 -10.81 15.92 21.47
N LYS A 218 -10.26 14.75 21.17
CA LYS A 218 -9.42 13.96 22.08
C LYS A 218 -7.94 14.20 21.74
N PRO A 219 -7.16 14.71 22.69
CA PRO A 219 -5.71 14.87 22.52
C PRO A 219 -5.04 13.51 22.24
N PHE A 220 -4.01 13.51 21.40
CA PHE A 220 -3.32 12.30 20.93
C PHE A 220 -1.80 12.44 20.98
#